data_671736b96c65ced02314cb61557de577
#
_entry.id   671736b96c65ced02314cb61557de577
#
_cell.length_a   1.000
_cell.length_b   1.000
_cell.length_c   1.000
_cell.angle_alpha   90.00
_cell.angle_beta   90.00
_cell.angle_gamma   90.00
#
_symmetry.space_group_name_H-M   'P 1'
#
loop_
_entity.id
_entity.type
_entity.pdbx_description
1 polymer ?
#
loop_
_entity_poly.entity_id
_entity_poly.type
_entity_poly.pdbx_seq_one_letter_code
_entity_poly.pdbx_strand_id
1 'polypeptide(L)'
;MEEKIKALKAQASEAIKKAAGSLEELDNIRVQFLGKKGELTGILRGMGAVAKEERPRLGKIVNEARSELEKLIAEKNDELKVRAMENRLASEKIDVTLPGRTQALGHLHPLTLTLERIKDIFVHMGFSVEEGPEIERDYFNFEALNLPKDHPARDMQDSFYITEEILMRSQTSPVQARTMQRYSQAGEANRPIRMIAPGRVYRRDEYDATHSPMFTQVEGLVIDEGISLADLKGTLETFLRQIFGEKVGVRFRPSFFPFTEPSAEVDISCVMCHGKGCRVCKGTGWLEILGAGMVHPNVLAMSGYDPKKVSGFAFGMGVERIAMLSYGVDDLRLFYDNDMRFLRQF
;
A
#
# COMPACT_ATOMS: atom_id res chain seq x y z
N MET A 1 -49.62 -63.84 32.77
CA MET A 1 -48.46 -62.86 32.87
C MET A 1 -47.53 -62.98 31.69
N GLU A 2 -47.23 -64.13 31.18
CA GLU A 2 -46.30 -64.32 30.02
C GLU A 2 -46.73 -63.59 28.76
N GLU A 3 -48.05 -63.59 28.40
CA GLU A 3 -48.58 -62.86 27.29
C GLU A 3 -48.42 -61.32 27.45
N LYS A 4 -48.54 -60.83 28.69
CA LYS A 4 -48.40 -59.43 29.00
C LYS A 4 -46.95 -58.96 28.83
N ILE A 5 -45.97 -59.82 29.15
CA ILE A 5 -44.54 -59.55 28.94
C ILE A 5 -44.23 -59.52 27.43
N LYS A 6 -44.74 -60.45 26.66
CA LYS A 6 -44.59 -60.52 25.20
C LYS A 6 -45.21 -59.31 24.51
N ALA A 7 -46.40 -58.89 24.94
CA ALA A 7 -47.06 -57.70 24.39
C ALA A 7 -46.26 -56.44 24.69
N LEU A 8 -45.81 -56.22 25.92
CA LEU A 8 -44.98 -55.08 26.31
C LEU A 8 -43.60 -55.05 25.58
N LYS A 9 -42.98 -56.24 25.43
CA LYS A 9 -41.73 -56.32 24.63
C LYS A 9 -41.96 -55.96 23.18
N ALA A 10 -43.06 -56.42 22.56
CA ALA A 10 -43.39 -56.03 21.18
C ALA A 10 -43.68 -54.54 21.06
N GLN A 11 -44.44 -53.96 22.00
CA GLN A 11 -44.75 -52.52 22.02
C GLN A 11 -43.49 -51.69 22.25
N ALA A 12 -42.60 -52.03 23.16
CA ALA A 12 -41.34 -51.37 23.39
C ALA A 12 -40.41 -51.45 22.16
N SER A 13 -40.30 -52.64 21.54
CA SER A 13 -39.52 -52.82 20.32
C SER A 13 -40.03 -52.01 19.16
N GLU A 14 -41.33 -51.87 19.01
CA GLU A 14 -41.93 -51.03 17.98
C GLU A 14 -41.69 -49.53 18.26
N ALA A 15 -41.84 -49.10 19.51
CA ALA A 15 -41.52 -47.72 19.91
C ALA A 15 -40.05 -47.38 19.68
N ILE A 16 -39.12 -48.27 20.01
CA ILE A 16 -37.68 -48.07 19.74
C ILE A 16 -37.39 -47.97 18.25
N LYS A 17 -38.01 -48.82 17.43
CA LYS A 17 -37.84 -48.76 15.95
C LYS A 17 -38.43 -47.50 15.35
N LYS A 18 -39.53 -46.98 15.89
CA LYS A 18 -40.16 -45.74 15.44
C LYS A 18 -39.47 -44.48 15.94
N ALA A 19 -38.61 -44.59 16.97
CA ALA A 19 -37.84 -43.44 17.44
C ALA A 19 -36.89 -42.96 16.35
N ALA A 20 -37.33 -41.94 15.60
CA ALA A 20 -36.58 -41.38 14.46
C ALA A 20 -36.07 -39.96 14.73
N GLY A 21 -36.48 -39.35 15.85
CA GLY A 21 -36.33 -37.91 16.01
C GLY A 21 -35.11 -37.49 16.82
N SER A 22 -34.85 -38.03 17.99
CA SER A 22 -33.78 -37.57 18.86
C SER A 22 -33.33 -38.60 19.88
N LEU A 23 -32.12 -38.41 20.40
CA LEU A 23 -31.57 -39.18 21.52
C LEU A 23 -32.45 -39.05 22.78
N GLU A 24 -33.11 -37.88 22.94
CA GLU A 24 -34.01 -37.61 24.06
C GLU A 24 -35.29 -38.42 23.96
N GLU A 25 -35.86 -38.59 22.75
CA GLU A 25 -37.01 -39.47 22.52
C GLU A 25 -36.69 -40.93 22.86
N LEU A 26 -35.52 -41.40 22.46
CA LEU A 26 -35.04 -42.76 22.76
C LEU A 26 -34.83 -42.95 24.27
N ASP A 27 -34.30 -41.96 24.97
CA ASP A 27 -34.11 -42.00 26.42
C ASP A 27 -35.47 -42.00 27.16
N ASN A 28 -36.44 -41.22 26.68
CA ASN A 28 -37.80 -41.27 27.23
C ASN A 28 -38.43 -42.62 27.10
N ILE A 29 -38.29 -43.31 25.94
CA ILE A 29 -38.76 -44.67 25.71
C ILE A 29 -38.05 -45.64 26.66
N ARG A 30 -36.70 -45.50 26.83
CA ARG A 30 -35.93 -46.31 27.81
C ARG A 30 -36.46 -46.14 29.23
N VAL A 31 -36.77 -44.92 29.65
CA VAL A 31 -37.27 -44.61 30.99
C VAL A 31 -38.70 -45.19 31.16
N GLN A 32 -39.56 -45.08 30.14
CA GLN A 32 -40.91 -45.58 30.15
C GLN A 32 -40.96 -47.10 30.36
N PHE A 33 -40.12 -47.87 29.66
CA PHE A 33 -40.18 -49.33 29.71
C PHE A 33 -39.22 -49.94 30.70
N LEU A 34 -38.00 -49.45 30.82
CA LEU A 34 -36.90 -50.02 31.62
C LEU A 34 -36.50 -49.18 32.83
N GLY A 35 -37.06 -48.00 33.02
CA GLY A 35 -36.78 -47.11 34.14
C GLY A 35 -37.17 -47.74 35.51
N LYS A 36 -36.78 -47.07 36.61
CA LYS A 36 -37.11 -47.55 37.98
C LYS A 36 -38.63 -47.71 38.21
N LYS A 37 -39.44 -46.91 37.55
CA LYS A 37 -40.93 -47.01 37.56
C LYS A 37 -41.48 -47.49 36.22
N GLY A 38 -40.64 -48.03 35.35
CA GLY A 38 -41.03 -48.47 34.01
C GLY A 38 -41.94 -49.71 34.04
N GLU A 39 -42.63 -49.87 32.93
CA GLU A 39 -43.67 -50.93 32.81
C GLU A 39 -43.12 -52.34 33.00
N LEU A 40 -41.96 -52.67 32.48
CA LEU A 40 -41.29 -53.95 32.63
C LEU A 40 -40.80 -54.18 34.10
N THR A 41 -40.30 -53.11 34.69
CA THR A 41 -39.85 -53.12 36.09
C THR A 41 -41.03 -53.27 37.06
N GLY A 42 -42.19 -52.69 36.68
CA GLY A 42 -43.43 -52.87 37.41
C GLY A 42 -43.92 -54.35 37.48
N ILE A 43 -43.75 -55.08 36.38
CA ILE A 43 -44.05 -56.53 36.35
C ILE A 43 -43.14 -57.31 37.29
N LEU A 44 -41.84 -57.03 37.33
CA LEU A 44 -40.87 -57.63 38.28
C LEU A 44 -41.29 -57.40 39.74
N ARG A 45 -41.76 -56.20 40.08
CA ARG A 45 -42.24 -55.88 41.44
C ARG A 45 -43.54 -56.64 41.78
N GLY A 46 -44.42 -56.86 40.79
CA GLY A 46 -45.68 -57.59 40.94
C GLY A 46 -45.51 -59.12 41.07
N MET A 47 -44.31 -59.66 40.82
CA MET A 47 -44.05 -61.08 40.90
C MET A 47 -44.21 -61.69 42.34
N GLY A 48 -44.26 -60.82 43.35
CA GLY A 48 -44.56 -61.26 44.72
C GLY A 48 -45.93 -61.89 44.90
N ALA A 49 -46.90 -61.64 44.01
CA ALA A 49 -48.28 -62.16 44.02
C ALA A 49 -48.42 -63.49 43.23
N VAL A 50 -47.36 -64.02 42.61
CA VAL A 50 -47.38 -65.23 41.78
C VAL A 50 -46.89 -66.47 42.60
N ALA A 51 -47.40 -67.66 42.26
CA ALA A 51 -47.02 -68.92 42.92
C ALA A 51 -45.50 -69.11 42.88
N LYS A 52 -44.92 -69.61 44.01
CA LYS A 52 -43.43 -69.71 44.18
C LYS A 52 -42.75 -70.52 43.06
N GLU A 53 -43.45 -71.50 42.48
CA GLU A 53 -42.93 -72.42 41.45
C GLU A 53 -42.78 -71.72 40.07
N GLU A 54 -43.59 -70.72 39.77
CA GLU A 54 -43.54 -69.99 38.47
C GLU A 54 -42.61 -68.79 38.49
N ARG A 55 -42.19 -68.24 39.62
CA ARG A 55 -41.34 -67.05 39.76
C ARG A 55 -40.01 -67.13 39.01
N PRO A 56 -39.25 -68.30 39.10
CA PRO A 56 -37.99 -68.38 38.38
C PRO A 56 -38.13 -68.33 36.86
N ARG A 57 -39.20 -68.95 36.34
CA ARG A 57 -39.50 -69.00 34.91
C ARG A 57 -39.90 -67.61 34.38
N LEU A 58 -40.76 -66.89 35.07
CA LEU A 58 -41.19 -65.56 34.72
C LEU A 58 -40.04 -64.56 34.85
N GLY A 59 -39.22 -64.67 35.90
CA GLY A 59 -38.02 -63.85 36.09
C GLY A 59 -37.01 -63.96 34.93
N LYS A 60 -36.81 -65.25 34.46
CA LYS A 60 -35.97 -65.44 33.28
C LYS A 60 -36.52 -64.79 32.02
N ILE A 61 -37.84 -64.95 31.76
CA ILE A 61 -38.47 -64.32 30.59
C ILE A 61 -38.41 -62.76 30.62
N VAL A 62 -38.57 -62.16 31.80
CA VAL A 62 -38.47 -60.67 31.94
C VAL A 62 -37.05 -60.18 31.74
N ASN A 63 -36.05 -60.94 32.31
CA ASN A 63 -34.65 -60.58 32.14
C ASN A 63 -34.17 -60.74 30.69
N GLU A 64 -34.63 -61.82 30.01
CA GLU A 64 -34.36 -61.93 28.54
C GLU A 64 -34.98 -60.79 27.74
N ALA A 65 -36.25 -60.47 28.00
CA ALA A 65 -36.93 -59.34 27.36
C ALA A 65 -36.20 -58.02 27.63
N ARG A 66 -35.75 -57.80 28.87
CA ARG A 66 -34.99 -56.63 29.25
C ARG A 66 -33.65 -56.54 28.51
N SER A 67 -32.88 -57.63 28.49
CA SER A 67 -31.57 -57.67 27.80
C SER A 67 -31.73 -57.38 26.28
N GLU A 68 -32.75 -57.98 25.66
CA GLU A 68 -33.02 -57.71 24.24
C GLU A 68 -33.42 -56.26 23.97
N LEU A 69 -34.23 -55.63 24.83
CA LEU A 69 -34.61 -54.24 24.71
C LEU A 69 -33.43 -53.29 24.94
N GLU A 70 -32.56 -53.60 25.94
CA GLU A 70 -31.34 -52.84 26.20
C GLU A 70 -30.42 -52.89 24.97
N LYS A 71 -30.30 -54.06 24.32
CA LYS A 71 -29.53 -54.20 23.08
C LYS A 71 -30.10 -53.38 21.94
N LEU A 72 -31.44 -53.44 21.72
CA LEU A 72 -32.10 -52.65 20.68
C LEU A 72 -31.96 -51.14 20.92
N ILE A 73 -32.01 -50.70 22.19
CA ILE A 73 -31.81 -49.28 22.54
C ILE A 73 -30.35 -48.86 22.25
N ALA A 74 -29.35 -49.72 22.58
CA ALA A 74 -27.95 -49.42 22.29
C ALA A 74 -27.70 -49.30 20.78
N GLU A 75 -28.20 -50.27 19.99
CA GLU A 75 -28.07 -50.24 18.53
C GLU A 75 -28.72 -48.97 17.93
N LYS A 76 -29.92 -48.60 18.41
CA LYS A 76 -30.63 -47.38 17.93
C LYS A 76 -29.97 -46.09 18.36
N ASN A 77 -29.37 -46.06 19.57
CA ASN A 77 -28.60 -44.94 20.07
C ASN A 77 -27.39 -44.64 19.17
N ASP A 78 -26.66 -45.74 18.80
CA ASP A 78 -25.49 -45.58 17.93
C ASP A 78 -25.89 -45.15 16.51
N GLU A 79 -26.99 -45.68 15.95
CA GLU A 79 -27.57 -45.22 14.67
C GLU A 79 -27.91 -43.74 14.72
N LEU A 80 -28.60 -43.28 15.78
CA LEU A 80 -28.99 -41.88 15.93
C LEU A 80 -27.78 -40.97 16.12
N LYS A 81 -26.73 -41.41 16.82
CA LYS A 81 -25.47 -40.65 16.95
C LYS A 81 -24.76 -40.49 15.61
N VAL A 82 -24.65 -41.56 14.82
CA VAL A 82 -24.05 -41.50 13.49
C VAL A 82 -24.83 -40.53 12.60
N ARG A 83 -26.15 -40.66 12.58
CA ARG A 83 -27.02 -39.77 11.79
C ARG A 83 -26.92 -38.29 12.23
N ALA A 84 -26.87 -38.04 13.54
CA ALA A 84 -26.66 -36.69 14.07
C ALA A 84 -25.31 -36.11 13.64
N MET A 85 -24.24 -36.95 13.67
CA MET A 85 -22.92 -36.56 13.20
C MET A 85 -22.88 -36.28 11.70
N GLU A 86 -23.52 -37.13 10.88
CA GLU A 86 -23.62 -36.91 9.43
C GLU A 86 -24.37 -35.61 9.09
N ASN A 87 -25.50 -35.34 9.76
CA ASN A 87 -26.25 -34.12 9.61
C ASN A 87 -25.43 -32.89 10.00
N ARG A 88 -24.67 -33.00 11.09
CA ARG A 88 -23.76 -31.96 11.52
C ARG A 88 -22.67 -31.68 10.48
N LEU A 89 -21.99 -32.75 10.03
CA LEU A 89 -20.97 -32.61 8.99
C LEU A 89 -21.53 -32.04 7.68
N ALA A 90 -22.75 -32.43 7.31
CA ALA A 90 -23.40 -31.85 6.12
C ALA A 90 -23.74 -30.36 6.29
N SER A 91 -24.15 -29.95 7.50
CA SER A 91 -24.46 -28.53 7.78
C SER A 91 -23.21 -27.66 7.95
N GLU A 92 -22.08 -28.25 8.40
CA GLU A 92 -20.79 -27.58 8.57
C GLU A 92 -19.91 -27.65 7.32
N LYS A 93 -20.44 -28.14 6.19
CA LYS A 93 -19.68 -28.21 4.93
C LYS A 93 -19.27 -26.83 4.47
N ILE A 94 -17.98 -26.60 4.43
CA ILE A 94 -17.37 -25.37 3.94
C ILE A 94 -16.89 -25.58 2.51
N ASP A 95 -17.18 -24.60 1.64
CA ASP A 95 -16.61 -24.59 0.30
C ASP A 95 -15.14 -24.18 0.38
N VAL A 96 -14.25 -25.16 0.29
CA VAL A 96 -12.80 -24.94 0.33
C VAL A 96 -12.22 -24.32 -0.93
N THR A 97 -13.04 -24.15 -1.99
CA THR A 97 -12.62 -23.45 -3.22
C THR A 97 -12.75 -21.93 -3.10
N LEU A 98 -13.50 -21.43 -2.11
CA LEU A 98 -13.58 -20.02 -1.84
C LEU A 98 -12.21 -19.49 -1.40
N PRO A 99 -11.77 -18.35 -1.94
CA PRO A 99 -10.51 -17.74 -1.52
C PRO A 99 -10.57 -17.38 -0.04
N GLY A 100 -9.51 -17.69 0.70
CA GLY A 100 -9.35 -17.27 2.09
C GLY A 100 -9.24 -15.75 2.21
N ARG A 101 -9.28 -15.21 3.42
CA ARG A 101 -8.96 -13.81 3.68
C ARG A 101 -7.48 -13.58 3.37
N THR A 102 -7.20 -12.93 2.25
CA THR A 102 -5.85 -12.42 1.95
C THR A 102 -5.63 -11.14 2.75
N GLN A 103 -4.47 -11.04 3.40
CA GLN A 103 -4.04 -9.75 3.94
C GLN A 103 -3.77 -8.81 2.76
N ALA A 104 -4.34 -7.61 2.80
CA ALA A 104 -4.00 -6.57 1.84
C ALA A 104 -2.52 -6.19 2.05
N LEU A 105 -1.70 -6.40 1.03
CA LEU A 105 -0.33 -5.90 1.03
C LEU A 105 -0.39 -4.37 0.95
N GLY A 106 0.46 -3.71 1.74
CA GLY A 106 0.65 -2.27 1.63
C GLY A 106 1.35 -1.92 0.31
N HIS A 107 1.09 -0.73 -0.19
CA HIS A 107 1.72 -0.16 -1.38
C HIS A 107 2.43 1.14 -1.02
N LEU A 108 3.49 1.47 -1.75
CA LEU A 108 4.16 2.75 -1.60
C LEU A 108 3.27 3.88 -2.16
N HIS A 109 3.36 5.04 -1.54
CA HIS A 109 2.67 6.23 -2.01
C HIS A 109 3.13 6.60 -3.45
N PRO A 110 2.25 7.06 -4.35
CA PRO A 110 2.60 7.36 -5.74
C PRO A 110 3.73 8.38 -5.91
N LEU A 111 3.84 9.36 -5.02
CA LEU A 111 4.99 10.28 -5.01
C LEU A 111 6.30 9.57 -4.65
N THR A 112 6.26 8.63 -3.70
CA THR A 112 7.43 7.81 -3.35
C THR A 112 7.86 6.96 -4.53
N LEU A 113 6.91 6.27 -5.20
CA LEU A 113 7.20 5.49 -6.41
C LEU A 113 7.83 6.33 -7.51
N THR A 114 7.29 7.53 -7.74
CA THR A 114 7.81 8.47 -8.73
C THR A 114 9.23 8.93 -8.37
N LEU A 115 9.45 9.32 -7.11
CA LEU A 115 10.75 9.76 -6.62
C LEU A 115 11.81 8.67 -6.74
N GLU A 116 11.49 7.45 -6.31
CA GLU A 116 12.43 6.31 -6.43
C GLU A 116 12.74 6.04 -7.90
N ARG A 117 11.77 6.07 -8.79
CA ARG A 117 12.00 5.92 -10.24
C ARG A 117 12.92 7.01 -10.81
N ILE A 118 12.74 8.27 -10.40
CA ILE A 118 13.62 9.38 -10.81
C ILE A 118 15.05 9.12 -10.32
N LYS A 119 15.21 8.77 -9.04
CA LYS A 119 16.50 8.45 -8.43
C LYS A 119 17.20 7.30 -9.16
N ASP A 120 16.49 6.21 -9.40
CA ASP A 120 17.02 5.04 -10.10
C ASP A 120 17.56 5.39 -11.48
N ILE A 121 16.82 6.18 -12.26
CA ILE A 121 17.27 6.62 -13.59
C ILE A 121 18.59 7.40 -13.48
N PHE A 122 18.67 8.40 -12.61
CA PHE A 122 19.87 9.22 -12.48
C PHE A 122 21.05 8.45 -11.91
N VAL A 123 20.83 7.56 -10.93
CA VAL A 123 21.88 6.68 -10.40
C VAL A 123 22.47 5.78 -11.50
N HIS A 124 21.63 5.20 -12.36
CA HIS A 124 22.08 4.44 -13.52
C HIS A 124 22.82 5.29 -14.56
N MET A 125 22.56 6.60 -14.59
CA MET A 125 23.31 7.57 -15.42
C MET A 125 24.60 8.05 -14.73
N GLY A 126 24.95 7.51 -13.56
CA GLY A 126 26.19 7.82 -12.81
C GLY A 126 26.08 9.04 -11.90
N PHE A 127 24.88 9.46 -11.50
CA PHE A 127 24.68 10.51 -10.52
C PHE A 127 24.68 9.94 -9.09
N SER A 128 25.29 10.66 -8.15
CA SER A 128 25.11 10.42 -6.71
C SER A 128 23.87 11.12 -6.21
N VAL A 129 23.28 10.59 -5.13
CA VAL A 129 22.17 11.24 -4.42
C VAL A 129 22.76 11.98 -3.22
N GLU A 130 22.54 13.28 -3.17
CA GLU A 130 23.02 14.15 -2.08
C GLU A 130 21.83 14.74 -1.33
N GLU A 131 21.96 14.83 0.00
CA GLU A 131 20.93 15.36 0.87
C GLU A 131 21.41 16.62 1.61
N GLY A 132 20.46 17.44 2.04
CA GLY A 132 20.74 18.64 2.82
C GLY A 132 19.56 19.06 3.68
N PRO A 133 19.74 20.05 4.57
CA PRO A 133 18.74 20.49 5.52
C PRO A 133 17.53 21.14 4.84
N GLU A 134 16.32 20.91 5.36
CA GLU A 134 15.09 21.61 4.91
C GLU A 134 15.01 23.04 5.47
N ILE A 135 15.56 23.24 6.68
CA ILE A 135 15.72 24.56 7.27
C ILE A 135 17.11 25.06 6.91
N GLU A 136 17.17 26.14 6.13
CA GLU A 136 18.37 26.56 5.46
C GLU A 136 18.75 28.00 5.82
N ARG A 137 20.02 28.35 5.61
CA ARG A 137 20.48 29.72 5.69
C ARG A 137 20.15 30.46 4.40
N ASP A 138 19.75 31.72 4.52
CA ASP A 138 19.50 32.62 3.40
C ASP A 138 20.64 32.65 2.38
N TYR A 139 21.89 32.63 2.88
CA TYR A 139 23.08 32.56 2.05
C TYR A 139 23.05 31.40 1.03
N PHE A 140 22.74 30.19 1.47
CA PHE A 140 22.71 29.02 0.56
C PHE A 140 21.48 28.98 -0.34
N ASN A 141 20.36 29.51 0.16
CA ASN A 141 19.12 29.51 -0.62
C ASN A 141 19.09 30.58 -1.69
N PHE A 142 19.89 31.66 -1.52
CA PHE A 142 19.87 32.82 -2.41
C PHE A 142 21.26 33.31 -2.80
N GLU A 143 22.07 33.84 -1.88
CA GLU A 143 23.30 34.55 -2.22
C GLU A 143 24.28 33.66 -2.99
N ALA A 144 24.54 32.45 -2.51
CA ALA A 144 25.42 31.46 -3.16
C ALA A 144 24.90 31.03 -4.55
N LEU A 145 23.66 31.35 -4.88
CA LEU A 145 23.00 31.07 -6.15
C LEU A 145 22.83 32.32 -7.03
N ASN A 146 23.71 33.31 -6.83
CA ASN A 146 23.70 34.57 -7.60
C ASN A 146 22.44 35.42 -7.41
N LEU A 147 21.81 35.32 -6.23
CA LEU A 147 20.65 36.12 -5.81
C LEU A 147 21.01 36.99 -4.60
N PRO A 148 21.67 38.17 -4.79
CA PRO A 148 22.00 39.07 -3.69
C PRO A 148 20.75 39.60 -2.98
N LYS A 149 20.95 40.22 -1.80
CA LYS A 149 19.83 40.67 -0.94
C LYS A 149 18.83 41.60 -1.64
N ASP A 150 19.32 42.42 -2.52
CA ASP A 150 18.51 43.44 -3.23
C ASP A 150 18.01 42.97 -4.62
N HIS A 151 18.10 41.67 -4.91
CA HIS A 151 17.69 41.13 -6.21
C HIS A 151 16.17 40.99 -6.29
N PRO A 152 15.48 41.52 -7.34
CA PRO A 152 14.01 41.48 -7.45
C PRO A 152 13.43 40.08 -7.48
N ALA A 153 14.18 39.08 -7.94
CA ALA A 153 13.72 37.67 -7.94
C ALA A 153 13.55 37.08 -6.55
N ARG A 154 14.06 37.70 -5.49
CA ARG A 154 13.81 37.27 -4.11
C ARG A 154 12.36 37.53 -3.68
N ASP A 155 11.83 38.70 -4.07
CA ASP A 155 10.44 39.07 -3.76
C ASP A 155 9.43 38.18 -4.48
N MET A 156 9.83 37.62 -5.63
CA MET A 156 9.01 36.67 -6.39
C MET A 156 8.97 35.26 -5.78
N GLN A 157 9.92 34.94 -4.88
CA GLN A 157 9.93 33.69 -4.16
C GLN A 157 9.36 33.90 -2.76
N ASP A 158 8.06 33.80 -2.64
CA ASP A 158 7.36 33.84 -1.35
C ASP A 158 7.88 32.73 -0.42
N SER A 159 8.90 33.05 0.37
CA SER A 159 9.60 32.09 1.24
C SER A 159 9.09 32.15 2.67
N PHE A 160 9.11 31.03 3.37
CA PHE A 160 8.81 30.96 4.79
C PHE A 160 10.07 31.23 5.61
N TYR A 161 10.24 32.44 6.10
CA TYR A 161 11.33 32.82 6.99
C TYR A 161 11.02 32.50 8.44
N ILE A 162 12.01 31.91 9.14
CA ILE A 162 11.98 31.65 10.59
C ILE A 162 12.64 32.84 11.31
N THR A 163 13.76 33.30 10.76
CA THR A 163 14.47 34.54 11.16
C THR A 163 14.89 35.27 9.89
N GLU A 164 15.50 36.44 10.00
CA GLU A 164 16.02 37.19 8.84
C GLU A 164 17.09 36.41 8.02
N GLU A 165 17.74 35.43 8.64
CA GLU A 165 18.84 34.65 8.02
C GLU A 165 18.50 33.17 7.82
N ILE A 166 17.37 32.69 8.36
CA ILE A 166 16.99 31.28 8.35
C ILE A 166 15.58 31.15 7.79
N LEU A 167 15.41 30.25 6.82
CA LEU A 167 14.14 30.00 6.15
C LEU A 167 13.94 28.51 5.87
N MET A 168 12.71 28.13 5.55
CA MET A 168 12.44 26.87 4.90
C MET A 168 12.85 26.97 3.44
N ARG A 169 13.72 26.07 2.96
CA ARG A 169 14.26 26.16 1.61
C ARG A 169 13.17 26.18 0.53
N SER A 170 13.27 27.08 -0.42
CA SER A 170 12.33 27.22 -1.54
C SER A 170 12.69 26.34 -2.74
N GLN A 171 13.85 25.69 -2.70
CA GLN A 171 14.43 24.83 -3.74
C GLN A 171 15.48 23.90 -3.12
N THR A 172 15.91 22.87 -3.85
CA THR A 172 16.98 21.98 -3.39
C THR A 172 18.38 22.41 -3.86
N SER A 173 18.50 23.54 -4.58
CA SER A 173 19.78 24.14 -5.01
C SER A 173 20.77 24.45 -3.86
N PRO A 174 20.34 24.75 -2.61
CA PRO A 174 21.26 24.84 -1.48
C PRO A 174 22.15 23.60 -1.31
N VAL A 175 21.62 22.41 -1.60
CA VAL A 175 22.42 21.16 -1.53
C VAL A 175 23.53 21.17 -2.57
N GLN A 176 23.28 21.70 -3.76
CA GLN A 176 24.28 21.86 -4.81
C GLN A 176 25.40 22.80 -4.34
N ALA A 177 25.05 23.99 -3.82
CA ALA A 177 26.02 24.95 -3.30
C ALA A 177 26.85 24.38 -2.14
N ARG A 178 26.22 23.66 -1.22
CA ARG A 178 26.91 22.98 -0.11
C ARG A 178 27.87 21.90 -0.59
N THR A 179 27.47 21.09 -1.57
CA THR A 179 28.32 20.04 -2.15
C THR A 179 29.51 20.62 -2.87
N MET A 180 29.32 21.67 -3.67
CA MET A 180 30.41 22.41 -4.30
C MET A 180 31.40 22.96 -3.27
N GLN A 181 30.92 23.68 -2.25
CA GLN A 181 31.78 24.24 -1.19
C GLN A 181 32.51 23.16 -0.41
N ARG A 182 31.85 22.02 -0.10
CA ARG A 182 32.48 20.89 0.60
C ARG A 182 33.69 20.36 -0.19
N TYR A 183 33.57 20.17 -1.49
CA TYR A 183 34.65 19.69 -2.34
C TYR A 183 35.76 20.74 -2.50
N SER A 184 35.39 22.00 -2.69
CA SER A 184 36.36 23.08 -2.78
C SER A 184 37.19 23.23 -1.48
N GLN A 185 36.54 23.19 -0.32
CA GLN A 185 37.23 23.28 0.99
C GLN A 185 38.11 22.06 1.28
N ALA A 186 37.75 20.89 0.74
CA ALA A 186 38.60 19.69 0.82
C ALA A 186 39.81 19.71 -0.14
N GLY A 187 39.95 20.78 -0.94
CA GLY A 187 41.00 20.86 -1.97
C GLY A 187 40.67 20.07 -3.24
N GLU A 188 39.41 19.63 -3.40
CA GLU A 188 38.95 18.78 -4.50
C GLU A 188 38.12 19.59 -5.52
N ALA A 189 38.37 20.91 -5.69
CA ALA A 189 37.61 21.76 -6.62
C ALA A 189 37.71 21.33 -8.11
N ASN A 190 38.65 20.45 -8.46
CA ASN A 190 38.78 19.87 -9.80
C ASN A 190 38.10 18.49 -9.92
N ARG A 191 37.48 17.97 -8.84
CA ARG A 191 36.79 16.70 -8.88
C ARG A 191 35.46 16.88 -9.63
N PRO A 192 35.17 16.01 -10.61
CA PRO A 192 33.88 16.05 -11.28
C PRO A 192 32.71 15.85 -10.28
N ILE A 193 31.69 16.69 -10.40
CA ILE A 193 30.44 16.54 -9.66
C ILE A 193 29.37 16.05 -10.64
N ARG A 194 28.66 15.01 -10.24
CA ARG A 194 27.46 14.53 -10.92
C ARG A 194 26.51 14.04 -9.85
N MET A 195 25.54 14.88 -9.49
CA MET A 195 24.66 14.62 -8.36
C MET A 195 23.21 15.00 -8.66
N ILE A 196 22.29 14.37 -7.94
CA ILE A 196 20.91 14.85 -7.77
C ILE A 196 20.65 15.14 -6.29
N ALA A 197 19.80 16.13 -6.02
CA ALA A 197 19.37 16.54 -4.69
C ALA A 197 17.83 16.43 -4.60
N PRO A 198 17.28 15.28 -4.19
CA PRO A 198 15.87 15.15 -3.89
C PRO A 198 15.53 15.74 -2.53
N GLY A 199 14.35 16.35 -2.39
CA GLY A 199 13.90 16.81 -1.08
C GLY A 199 12.66 17.68 -1.13
N ARG A 200 12.06 17.88 0.04
CA ARG A 200 10.93 18.79 0.22
C ARG A 200 11.39 20.24 0.12
N VAL A 201 10.53 21.04 -0.46
CA VAL A 201 10.74 22.49 -0.61
C VAL A 201 9.43 23.21 -0.26
N TYR A 202 9.54 24.51 0.06
CA TYR A 202 8.46 25.27 0.67
C TYR A 202 8.35 26.63 0.02
N ARG A 203 7.14 26.97 -0.46
CA ARG A 203 6.82 28.27 -1.06
C ARG A 203 5.47 28.76 -0.56
N ARG A 204 5.29 30.05 -0.41
CA ARG A 204 4.03 30.66 0.04
C ARG A 204 2.98 30.72 -1.08
N ASP A 205 2.92 29.65 -1.89
CA ASP A 205 1.91 29.50 -2.94
C ASP A 205 0.55 29.18 -2.33
N GLU A 206 -0.52 29.60 -2.97
CA GLU A 206 -1.88 29.18 -2.62
C GLU A 206 -2.07 27.68 -2.91
N TYR A 207 -2.80 27.01 -2.03
CA TYR A 207 -3.08 25.60 -2.18
C TYR A 207 -4.21 25.37 -3.18
N ASP A 208 -3.87 25.00 -4.42
CA ASP A 208 -4.81 24.75 -5.51
C ASP A 208 -4.54 23.38 -6.20
N ALA A 209 -5.19 23.13 -7.35
CA ALA A 209 -5.03 21.89 -8.11
C ALA A 209 -3.62 21.69 -8.70
N THR A 210 -2.78 22.73 -8.74
CA THR A 210 -1.47 22.75 -9.40
C THR A 210 -0.33 23.22 -8.50
N HIS A 211 -0.65 23.84 -7.37
CA HIS A 211 0.32 24.40 -6.42
C HIS A 211 0.06 23.88 -5.01
N SER A 212 1.15 23.68 -4.28
CA SER A 212 1.13 23.35 -2.84
C SER A 212 2.22 24.12 -2.12
N PRO A 213 1.95 24.65 -0.91
CA PRO A 213 2.99 25.31 -0.10
C PRO A 213 4.16 24.40 0.24
N MET A 214 3.98 23.11 0.20
CA MET A 214 5.00 22.08 0.35
C MET A 214 4.91 21.11 -0.83
N PHE A 215 6.03 20.85 -1.48
CA PHE A 215 6.13 19.86 -2.56
C PHE A 215 7.53 19.25 -2.60
N THR A 216 7.73 18.24 -3.43
CA THR A 216 9.00 17.54 -3.57
C THR A 216 9.70 17.96 -4.86
N GLN A 217 10.95 18.36 -4.75
CA GLN A 217 11.77 18.74 -5.88
C GLN A 217 12.98 17.79 -6.02
N VAL A 218 13.40 17.54 -7.25
CA VAL A 218 14.69 16.91 -7.55
C VAL A 218 15.44 17.88 -8.44
N GLU A 219 16.61 18.31 -7.96
CA GLU A 219 17.55 19.08 -8.77
C GLU A 219 18.80 18.27 -9.06
N GLY A 220 19.39 18.52 -10.22
CA GLY A 220 20.63 17.90 -10.63
C GLY A 220 21.69 18.92 -10.94
N LEU A 221 22.95 18.53 -10.67
CA LEU A 221 24.15 19.32 -10.95
C LEU A 221 25.22 18.43 -11.57
N VAL A 222 25.79 18.93 -12.67
CA VAL A 222 27.01 18.36 -13.25
C VAL A 222 28.04 19.48 -13.36
N ILE A 223 29.25 19.24 -12.88
CA ILE A 223 30.42 20.14 -13.03
C ILE A 223 31.61 19.28 -13.45
N ASP A 224 32.26 19.67 -14.53
CA ASP A 224 33.48 19.04 -15.01
C ASP A 224 34.18 19.99 -16.01
N GLU A 225 35.35 19.61 -16.50
CA GLU A 225 36.00 20.29 -17.61
C GLU A 225 35.20 20.09 -18.91
N GLY A 226 34.97 21.17 -19.64
CA GLY A 226 34.37 21.12 -20.99
C GLY A 226 32.89 20.74 -21.07
N ILE A 227 32.14 20.77 -19.97
CA ILE A 227 30.68 20.54 -19.99
C ILE A 227 29.98 21.61 -20.84
N SER A 228 29.07 21.17 -21.69
CA SER A 228 28.35 22.00 -22.66
C SER A 228 26.83 21.89 -22.55
N LEU A 229 26.14 22.81 -23.21
CA LEU A 229 24.66 22.74 -23.35
C LEU A 229 24.20 21.47 -24.08
N ALA A 230 25.04 20.88 -24.92
CA ALA A 230 24.72 19.60 -25.61
C ALA A 230 24.67 18.45 -24.60
N ASP A 231 25.56 18.44 -23.59
CA ASP A 231 25.56 17.45 -22.52
C ASP A 231 24.31 17.57 -21.64
N LEU A 232 23.90 18.80 -21.32
CA LEU A 232 22.63 19.06 -20.64
C LEU A 232 21.44 18.48 -21.43
N LYS A 233 21.37 18.81 -22.74
CA LYS A 233 20.30 18.32 -23.60
C LYS A 233 20.24 16.80 -23.67
N GLY A 234 21.38 16.16 -23.91
CA GLY A 234 21.47 14.69 -23.97
C GLY A 234 21.06 14.01 -22.66
N THR A 235 21.50 14.57 -21.54
CA THR A 235 21.13 14.08 -20.20
C THR A 235 19.61 14.15 -19.99
N LEU A 236 19.00 15.29 -20.26
CA LEU A 236 17.57 15.50 -20.03
C LEU A 236 16.68 14.76 -21.04
N GLU A 237 17.08 14.66 -22.30
CA GLU A 237 16.37 13.85 -23.27
C GLU A 237 16.35 12.37 -22.89
N THR A 238 17.49 11.82 -22.44
CA THR A 238 17.60 10.46 -21.96
C THR A 238 16.68 10.22 -20.76
N PHE A 239 16.72 11.09 -19.76
CA PHE A 239 15.85 11.01 -18.60
C PHE A 239 14.37 11.05 -18.97
N LEU A 240 13.95 12.05 -19.78
CA LEU A 240 12.55 12.27 -20.13
C LEU A 240 11.97 11.09 -20.95
N ARG A 241 12.77 10.48 -21.82
CA ARG A 241 12.38 9.28 -22.55
C ARG A 241 12.20 8.07 -21.65
N GLN A 242 13.03 7.92 -20.63
CA GLN A 242 12.91 6.82 -19.67
C GLN A 242 11.67 7.00 -18.75
N ILE A 243 11.30 8.23 -18.43
CA ILE A 243 10.10 8.50 -17.59
C ILE A 243 8.81 8.40 -18.41
N PHE A 244 8.76 9.06 -19.58
CA PHE A 244 7.52 9.26 -20.35
C PHE A 244 7.43 8.37 -21.61
N GLY A 245 8.47 7.62 -21.91
CA GLY A 245 8.56 6.69 -23.04
C GLY A 245 9.35 7.23 -24.22
N GLU A 246 9.91 6.33 -25.02
CA GLU A 246 10.82 6.60 -26.13
C GLU A 246 10.30 7.54 -27.22
N LYS A 247 8.97 7.62 -27.37
CA LYS A 247 8.33 8.45 -28.41
C LYS A 247 8.06 9.88 -27.98
N VAL A 248 8.38 10.26 -26.73
CA VAL A 248 8.16 11.61 -26.26
C VAL A 248 9.07 12.60 -26.99
N GLY A 249 8.47 13.64 -27.56
CA GLY A 249 9.22 14.78 -28.09
C GLY A 249 9.70 15.68 -26.95
N VAL A 250 10.94 16.16 -27.04
CA VAL A 250 11.53 17.09 -26.07
C VAL A 250 11.84 18.39 -26.75
N ARG A 251 11.52 19.52 -26.14
CA ARG A 251 11.75 20.88 -26.65
C ARG A 251 12.37 21.73 -25.58
N PHE A 252 13.41 22.50 -25.94
CA PHE A 252 14.03 23.48 -25.09
C PHE A 252 13.59 24.87 -25.54
N ARG A 253 13.08 25.67 -24.61
CA ARG A 253 12.72 27.08 -24.83
C ARG A 253 13.67 27.98 -24.03
N PRO A 254 14.21 29.09 -24.61
CA PRO A 254 14.98 30.07 -23.84
C PRO A 254 14.18 30.57 -22.63
N SER A 255 14.85 30.68 -21.49
CA SER A 255 14.30 31.24 -20.26
C SER A 255 15.38 32.00 -19.50
N PHE A 256 15.06 32.51 -18.34
CA PHE A 256 15.97 33.20 -17.45
C PHE A 256 15.87 32.66 -16.03
N PHE A 257 17.04 32.25 -15.48
CA PHE A 257 17.19 31.97 -14.05
C PHE A 257 18.49 32.63 -13.56
N PRO A 258 18.50 33.29 -12.37
CA PRO A 258 19.69 34.01 -11.88
C PRO A 258 20.94 33.16 -11.72
N PHE A 259 20.75 31.86 -11.47
CA PHE A 259 21.81 30.89 -11.18
C PHE A 259 22.31 30.11 -12.41
N THR A 260 21.69 30.35 -13.59
CA THR A 260 22.09 29.69 -14.86
C THR A 260 22.13 30.67 -16.02
N GLU A 261 23.10 30.48 -16.94
CA GLU A 261 23.21 31.25 -18.19
C GLU A 261 24.02 30.45 -19.23
N PRO A 262 23.45 30.09 -20.40
CA PRO A 262 22.06 30.25 -20.77
C PRO A 262 21.11 29.36 -19.97
N SER A 263 19.87 29.83 -19.86
CA SER A 263 18.78 29.09 -19.17
C SER A 263 17.74 28.63 -20.19
N ALA A 264 17.09 27.54 -19.88
CA ALA A 264 16.01 26.98 -20.70
C ALA A 264 14.92 26.33 -19.82
N GLU A 265 13.68 26.47 -20.28
CA GLU A 265 12.58 25.59 -19.85
C GLU A 265 12.48 24.42 -20.79
N VAL A 266 12.19 23.25 -20.24
CA VAL A 266 12.13 21.99 -20.99
C VAL A 266 10.70 21.46 -21.00
N ASP A 267 10.18 21.35 -22.21
CA ASP A 267 8.84 20.84 -22.47
C ASP A 267 8.91 19.44 -23.08
N ILE A 268 7.88 18.63 -22.79
CA ILE A 268 7.62 17.38 -23.51
C ILE A 268 6.38 17.50 -24.39
N SER A 269 6.32 16.70 -25.46
CA SER A 269 5.07 16.53 -26.18
C SER A 269 3.99 16.00 -25.22
N CYS A 270 2.79 16.57 -25.29
CA CYS A 270 1.72 16.26 -24.35
C CYS A 270 1.41 14.75 -24.35
N VAL A 271 1.60 14.08 -23.22
CA VAL A 271 1.38 12.64 -23.04
C VAL A 271 -0.08 12.23 -23.19
N MET A 272 -1.02 13.17 -22.97
CA MET A 272 -2.46 12.91 -23.07
C MET A 272 -2.98 12.96 -24.51
N CYS A 273 -2.51 13.89 -25.33
CA CYS A 273 -2.97 14.08 -26.71
C CYS A 273 -1.92 13.80 -27.77
N HIS A 274 -0.74 13.35 -27.36
CA HIS A 274 0.40 13.05 -28.26
C HIS A 274 0.72 14.22 -29.21
N GLY A 275 0.74 15.43 -28.67
CA GLY A 275 1.09 16.65 -29.40
C GLY A 275 -0.04 17.29 -30.24
N LYS A 276 -1.25 16.69 -30.27
CA LYS A 276 -2.38 17.20 -31.07
C LYS A 276 -3.06 18.44 -30.51
N GLY A 277 -2.83 18.75 -29.24
CA GLY A 277 -3.54 19.81 -28.52
C GLY A 277 -4.76 19.28 -27.77
N CYS A 278 -4.88 19.59 -26.46
CA CYS A 278 -6.01 19.23 -25.62
C CYS A 278 -6.15 20.26 -24.47
N ARG A 279 -7.16 20.06 -23.61
CA ARG A 279 -7.39 20.93 -22.44
C ARG A 279 -6.18 20.95 -21.49
N VAL A 280 -5.51 19.82 -21.26
CA VAL A 280 -4.35 19.71 -20.35
C VAL A 280 -3.16 20.55 -20.84
N CYS A 281 -2.85 20.51 -22.14
CA CYS A 281 -1.79 21.34 -22.73
C CYS A 281 -2.31 22.69 -23.25
N LYS A 282 -3.54 23.08 -22.94
CA LYS A 282 -4.18 24.33 -23.39
C LYS A 282 -4.07 24.53 -24.91
N GLY A 283 -4.22 23.45 -25.68
CA GLY A 283 -4.16 23.47 -27.15
C GLY A 283 -2.75 23.50 -27.75
N THR A 284 -1.69 23.67 -26.95
CA THR A 284 -0.31 23.86 -27.47
C THR A 284 0.34 22.59 -27.96
N GLY A 285 -0.10 21.41 -27.47
CA GLY A 285 0.54 20.11 -27.72
C GLY A 285 1.79 19.86 -26.86
N TRP A 286 2.20 20.80 -25.99
CA TRP A 286 3.41 20.72 -25.17
C TRP A 286 3.10 20.95 -23.70
N LEU A 287 3.90 20.33 -22.82
CA LEU A 287 3.79 20.44 -21.37
C LEU A 287 5.17 20.75 -20.79
N GLU A 288 5.27 21.83 -20.06
CA GLU A 288 6.47 22.18 -19.31
C GLU A 288 6.68 21.22 -18.14
N ILE A 289 7.92 20.74 -18.01
CA ILE A 289 8.32 19.74 -16.99
C ILE A 289 9.32 20.31 -16.02
N LEU A 290 10.35 21.03 -16.51
CA LEU A 290 11.48 21.45 -15.69
C LEU A 290 12.20 22.67 -16.25
N GLY A 291 12.90 23.36 -15.34
CA GLY A 291 13.88 24.40 -15.71
C GLY A 291 15.30 23.84 -15.70
N ALA A 292 16.15 24.34 -16.58
CA ALA A 292 17.54 23.92 -16.70
C ALA A 292 18.44 25.03 -17.26
N GLY A 293 19.75 24.87 -17.14
CA GLY A 293 20.70 25.78 -17.77
C GLY A 293 22.15 25.46 -17.43
N MET A 294 23.06 26.19 -18.07
CA MET A 294 24.47 26.14 -17.69
C MET A 294 24.69 26.93 -16.40
N VAL A 295 25.45 26.38 -15.47
CA VAL A 295 25.71 27.03 -14.17
C VAL A 295 26.36 28.39 -14.38
N HIS A 296 25.79 29.43 -13.76
CA HIS A 296 26.31 30.79 -13.90
C HIS A 296 27.74 30.87 -13.32
N PRO A 297 28.69 31.57 -14.01
CA PRO A 297 30.07 31.69 -13.54
C PRO A 297 30.21 32.23 -12.11
N ASN A 298 29.33 33.13 -11.68
CA ASN A 298 29.32 33.63 -10.30
C ASN A 298 29.02 32.55 -9.29
N VAL A 299 28.13 31.59 -9.58
CA VAL A 299 27.80 30.47 -8.69
C VAL A 299 29.01 29.57 -8.51
N LEU A 300 29.73 29.28 -9.60
CA LEU A 300 30.99 28.54 -9.55
C LEU A 300 32.06 29.27 -8.68
N ALA A 301 32.26 30.55 -8.95
CA ALA A 301 33.24 31.37 -8.21
C ALA A 301 32.90 31.48 -6.73
N MET A 302 31.65 31.73 -6.34
CA MET A 302 31.22 31.80 -4.94
C MET A 302 31.34 30.45 -4.22
N SER A 303 31.30 29.35 -4.97
CA SER A 303 31.49 28.01 -4.43
C SER A 303 32.98 27.58 -4.41
N GLY A 304 33.89 28.44 -4.87
CA GLY A 304 35.37 28.21 -4.84
C GLY A 304 35.89 27.46 -6.06
N TYR A 305 35.19 27.44 -7.16
CA TYR A 305 35.60 26.88 -8.45
C TYR A 305 36.09 27.98 -9.39
N ASP A 306 37.06 27.68 -10.24
CA ASP A 306 37.54 28.58 -11.29
C ASP A 306 36.65 28.42 -12.55
N PRO A 307 35.76 29.38 -12.88
CA PRO A 307 34.88 29.27 -14.03
C PRO A 307 35.59 29.27 -15.39
N LYS A 308 36.89 29.50 -15.43
CA LYS A 308 37.73 29.36 -16.65
C LYS A 308 38.19 27.91 -16.87
N LYS A 309 38.20 27.08 -15.82
CA LYS A 309 38.68 25.69 -15.88
C LYS A 309 37.51 24.71 -15.98
N VAL A 310 36.41 24.99 -15.29
CA VAL A 310 35.30 24.10 -15.23
C VAL A 310 34.04 24.80 -15.71
N SER A 311 33.14 24.03 -16.26
CA SER A 311 31.77 24.43 -16.61
C SER A 311 30.79 23.40 -16.04
N GLY A 312 29.52 23.69 -16.07
CA GLY A 312 28.53 22.76 -15.56
C GLY A 312 27.13 23.13 -16.01
N PHE A 313 26.22 22.22 -15.74
CA PHE A 313 24.79 22.47 -15.92
C PHE A 313 24.00 22.06 -14.67
N ALA A 314 22.85 22.69 -14.50
CA ALA A 314 21.89 22.35 -13.47
C ALA A 314 20.48 22.26 -14.07
N PHE A 315 19.61 21.48 -13.39
CA PHE A 315 18.20 21.36 -13.74
C PHE A 315 17.38 21.10 -12.48
N GLY A 316 16.09 21.43 -12.52
CA GLY A 316 15.19 21.21 -11.36
C GLY A 316 13.77 20.88 -11.81
N MET A 317 13.18 19.85 -11.19
CA MET A 317 11.85 19.33 -11.51
C MET A 317 11.02 19.06 -10.26
N GLY A 318 9.70 19.28 -10.32
CA GLY A 318 8.74 18.89 -9.29
C GLY A 318 8.32 17.43 -9.47
N VAL A 319 8.43 16.63 -8.41
CA VAL A 319 8.05 15.20 -8.42
C VAL A 319 6.56 15.05 -8.64
N GLU A 320 5.75 15.92 -8.02
CA GLU A 320 4.29 15.94 -8.16
C GLU A 320 3.88 16.16 -9.62
N ARG A 321 4.55 17.08 -10.31
CA ARG A 321 4.28 17.35 -11.74
C ARG A 321 4.52 16.10 -12.60
N ILE A 322 5.61 15.39 -12.36
CA ILE A 322 5.93 14.14 -13.05
C ILE A 322 4.90 13.05 -12.70
N ALA A 323 4.56 12.92 -11.42
CA ALA A 323 3.55 11.96 -10.96
C ALA A 323 2.17 12.22 -11.57
N MET A 324 1.71 13.48 -11.54
CA MET A 324 0.45 13.89 -12.16
C MET A 324 0.36 13.47 -13.63
N LEU A 325 1.42 13.71 -14.39
CA LEU A 325 1.46 13.39 -15.81
C LEU A 325 1.61 11.89 -16.07
N SER A 326 2.36 11.18 -15.23
CA SER A 326 2.59 9.73 -15.37
C SER A 326 1.34 8.90 -15.02
N TYR A 327 0.58 9.35 -14.03
CA TYR A 327 -0.61 8.65 -13.53
C TYR A 327 -1.94 9.24 -14.01
N GLY A 328 -1.91 10.35 -14.75
CA GLY A 328 -3.12 11.02 -15.24
C GLY A 328 -3.94 11.69 -14.13
N VAL A 329 -3.27 12.15 -13.07
CA VAL A 329 -3.89 12.88 -11.94
C VAL A 329 -3.96 14.37 -12.33
N ASP A 330 -5.14 14.96 -12.23
CA ASP A 330 -5.41 16.34 -12.64
C ASP A 330 -5.45 17.34 -11.46
N ASP A 331 -5.41 16.85 -10.24
CA ASP A 331 -5.42 17.65 -9.01
C ASP A 331 -4.32 17.19 -8.05
N LEU A 332 -3.33 18.07 -7.81
CA LEU A 332 -2.18 17.81 -6.94
C LEU A 332 -2.59 17.49 -5.49
N ARG A 333 -3.70 18.07 -5.01
CA ARG A 333 -4.19 17.90 -3.65
C ARG A 333 -4.49 16.44 -3.30
N LEU A 334 -4.89 15.64 -4.29
CA LEU A 334 -5.18 14.22 -4.12
C LEU A 334 -3.99 13.42 -3.56
N PHE A 335 -2.76 13.84 -3.82
CA PHE A 335 -1.57 13.22 -3.24
C PHE A 335 -1.41 13.48 -1.74
N TYR A 336 -2.03 14.53 -1.21
CA TYR A 336 -1.87 14.99 0.17
C TYR A 336 -3.12 14.79 1.03
N ASP A 337 -4.30 14.61 0.42
CA ASP A 337 -5.58 14.43 1.13
C ASP A 337 -5.70 13.11 1.87
N ASN A 338 -4.76 12.18 1.66
CA ASN A 338 -4.73 10.85 2.29
C ASN A 338 -6.03 10.03 2.11
N ASP A 339 -6.72 10.21 0.98
CA ASP A 339 -7.92 9.43 0.67
C ASP A 339 -7.55 8.02 0.22
N MET A 340 -7.97 7.01 1.00
CA MET A 340 -7.69 5.61 0.70
C MET A 340 -8.29 5.12 -0.63
N ARG A 341 -9.34 5.75 -1.14
CA ARG A 341 -9.93 5.41 -2.44
C ARG A 341 -9.01 5.83 -3.58
N PHE A 342 -8.28 6.93 -3.39
CA PHE A 342 -7.24 7.38 -4.31
C PHE A 342 -5.98 6.51 -4.19
N LEU A 343 -5.45 6.35 -2.98
CA LEU A 343 -4.18 5.63 -2.73
C LEU A 343 -4.21 4.16 -3.14
N ARG A 344 -5.37 3.51 -3.10
CA ARG A 344 -5.54 2.10 -3.52
C ARG A 344 -5.48 1.88 -5.04
N GLN A 345 -5.34 2.92 -5.82
CA GLN A 345 -5.25 2.83 -7.29
C GLN A 345 -3.81 2.61 -7.78
N PHE A 346 -2.85 2.71 -6.87
CA PHE A 346 -1.41 2.60 -7.16
C PHE A 346 -0.75 1.38 -6.53
#